data_435034eed9b2a3a68bbf97a9526ba80c
#
_entry.id   435034eed9b2a3a68bbf97a9526ba80c
#
_cell.length_a   1.000
_cell.length_b   1.000
_cell.length_c   1.000
_cell.angle_alpha   90.00
_cell.angle_beta   90.00
_cell.angle_gamma   90.00
#
_symmetry.space_group_name_H-M   'P 1'
#
loop_
_entity.id
_entity.type
_entity.pdbx_description
1 polymer ?
#
loop_
_entity_poly.entity_id
_entity_poly.type
_entity_poly.pdbx_seq_one_letter_code
_entity_poly.pdbx_strand_id
1 'polypeptide(L)'
;MPLQITETIEAKENFSSERIDYDKYEAETMEKLLSRVKECDLDNAKELIYHCINDSIIHIEICDIDNCFSDAAEIEYFEFNTVEEAEPLLSKRGPIKALLVVISAGKDDELTMLEVHDCLIRMESASGQKLDPDKLIWSQIQKAPVGYLHMLVQFKVIQEPLQL
;
A
#
# COMPACT_ATOMS: atom_id res chain seq x y z
N MET A 1 -39.86 16.47 -24.69
CA MET A 1 -38.46 16.03 -24.52
C MET A 1 -37.53 17.01 -23.79
N PRO A 2 -38.00 18.19 -23.32
CA PRO A 2 -37.13 19.09 -22.55
C PRO A 2 -36.63 18.47 -21.21
N LEU A 3 -37.35 17.55 -20.63
CA LEU A 3 -36.99 16.88 -19.37
C LEU A 3 -35.71 16.01 -19.45
N GLN A 4 -35.47 15.35 -20.58
CA GLN A 4 -34.28 14.50 -20.76
C GLN A 4 -32.99 15.31 -20.92
N ILE A 5 -33.09 16.49 -21.54
CA ILE A 5 -31.93 17.40 -21.72
C ILE A 5 -31.55 18.02 -20.40
N THR A 6 -32.50 18.38 -19.54
CA THR A 6 -32.27 18.97 -18.23
C THR A 6 -31.59 17.95 -17.29
N GLU A 7 -32.05 16.71 -17.27
CA GLU A 7 -31.45 15.64 -16.47
C GLU A 7 -30.00 15.36 -16.89
N THR A 8 -29.71 15.38 -18.19
CA THR A 8 -28.37 15.16 -18.71
C THR A 8 -27.40 16.28 -18.30
N ILE A 9 -27.86 17.53 -18.27
CA ILE A 9 -27.06 18.68 -17.85
C ILE A 9 -26.79 18.64 -16.36
N GLU A 10 -27.78 18.35 -15.54
CA GLU A 10 -27.62 18.19 -14.09
C GLU A 10 -26.66 17.06 -13.74
N ALA A 11 -26.73 15.91 -14.42
CA ALA A 11 -25.84 14.79 -14.25
C ALA A 11 -24.38 15.16 -14.59
N LYS A 12 -24.14 15.96 -15.63
CA LYS A 12 -22.80 16.44 -15.98
C LYS A 12 -22.24 17.42 -14.96
N GLU A 13 -23.05 18.33 -14.46
CA GLU A 13 -22.64 19.28 -13.43
C GLU A 13 -22.31 18.59 -12.13
N ASN A 14 -23.13 17.64 -11.69
CA ASN A 14 -22.89 16.83 -10.51
C ASN A 14 -21.62 16.00 -10.67
N PHE A 15 -21.39 15.40 -11.81
CA PHE A 15 -20.19 14.62 -12.09
C PHE A 15 -18.91 15.47 -12.03
N SER A 16 -18.90 16.68 -12.56
CA SER A 16 -17.77 17.60 -12.47
C SER A 16 -17.48 18.03 -11.04
N SER A 17 -18.53 18.33 -10.27
CA SER A 17 -18.45 18.70 -8.87
C SER A 17 -17.87 17.57 -8.01
N GLU A 18 -18.37 16.35 -8.18
CA GLU A 18 -17.88 15.16 -7.51
C GLU A 18 -16.42 14.88 -7.82
N ARG A 19 -15.97 15.09 -9.06
CA ARG A 19 -14.59 14.87 -9.48
C ARG A 19 -13.63 15.88 -8.83
N ILE A 20 -14.01 17.13 -8.67
CA ILE A 20 -13.22 18.15 -8.00
C ILE A 20 -13.08 17.81 -6.50
N ASP A 21 -14.18 17.41 -5.87
CA ASP A 21 -14.17 17.00 -4.46
C ASP A 21 -13.34 15.73 -4.25
N TYR A 22 -13.36 14.79 -5.20
CA TYR A 22 -12.58 13.56 -5.15
C TYR A 22 -11.07 13.85 -5.24
N ASP A 23 -10.63 14.72 -6.15
CA ASP A 23 -9.22 15.11 -6.29
C ASP A 23 -8.70 15.78 -5.00
N LYS A 24 -9.49 16.63 -4.39
CA LYS A 24 -9.17 17.25 -3.11
C LYS A 24 -9.07 16.22 -1.99
N TYR A 25 -10.03 15.32 -1.92
CA TYR A 25 -10.06 14.23 -0.94
C TYR A 25 -8.82 13.33 -1.09
N GLU A 26 -8.46 12.99 -2.32
CA GLU A 26 -7.28 12.18 -2.63
C GLU A 26 -5.99 12.85 -2.18
N ALA A 27 -5.84 14.14 -2.45
CA ALA A 27 -4.68 14.93 -2.02
C ALA A 27 -4.57 15.03 -0.51
N GLU A 28 -5.66 15.28 0.20
CA GLU A 28 -5.70 15.35 1.65
C GLU A 28 -5.39 13.98 2.30
N THR A 29 -5.91 12.91 1.72
CA THR A 29 -5.65 11.55 2.19
C THR A 29 -4.18 11.17 2.01
N MET A 30 -3.58 11.53 0.88
CA MET A 30 -2.16 11.32 0.62
C MET A 30 -1.30 12.07 1.65
N GLU A 31 -1.60 13.33 1.92
CA GLU A 31 -0.89 14.13 2.91
C GLU A 31 -0.99 13.51 4.31
N LYS A 32 -2.17 13.07 4.70
CA LYS A 32 -2.41 12.40 5.97
C LYS A 32 -1.62 11.10 6.08
N LEU A 33 -1.63 10.29 5.03
CA LEU A 33 -0.89 9.02 4.97
C LEU A 33 0.62 9.26 5.07
N LEU A 34 1.15 10.21 4.31
CA LEU A 34 2.58 10.55 4.32
C LEU A 34 3.05 11.13 5.65
N SER A 35 2.16 11.77 6.41
CA SER A 35 2.49 12.28 7.74
C SER A 35 2.84 11.18 8.75
N ARG A 36 2.41 9.94 8.48
CA ARG A 36 2.72 8.77 9.31
C ARG A 36 4.00 8.04 8.90
N VAL A 37 4.55 8.39 7.76
CA VAL A 37 5.76 7.76 7.23
C VAL A 37 7.00 8.31 7.91
N LYS A 38 7.94 7.43 8.22
CA LYS A 38 9.25 7.79 8.75
C LYS A 38 9.93 8.79 7.81
N GLU A 39 10.50 9.86 8.36
CA GLU A 39 11.01 11.00 7.58
C GLU A 39 12.03 10.57 6.50
N CYS A 40 12.95 9.68 6.84
CA CYS A 40 13.97 9.21 5.89
C CYS A 40 13.39 8.33 4.77
N ASP A 41 12.19 7.82 4.91
CA ASP A 41 11.50 6.95 3.95
C ASP A 41 10.46 7.69 3.11
N LEU A 42 10.26 8.97 3.35
CA LEU A 42 9.17 9.76 2.79
C LEU A 42 9.15 9.76 1.25
N ASP A 43 10.28 10.01 0.62
CA ASP A 43 10.38 10.08 -0.85
C ASP A 43 10.09 8.72 -1.49
N ASN A 44 10.63 7.65 -0.94
CA ASN A 44 10.42 6.29 -1.42
C ASN A 44 8.98 5.84 -1.23
N ALA A 45 8.38 6.16 -0.10
CA ALA A 45 6.98 5.85 0.18
C ALA A 45 6.05 6.57 -0.78
N LYS A 46 6.30 7.84 -1.03
CA LYS A 46 5.53 8.66 -1.97
C LYS A 46 5.58 8.09 -3.39
N GLU A 47 6.75 7.72 -3.85
CA GLU A 47 6.95 7.11 -5.16
C GLU A 47 6.24 5.76 -5.27
N LEU A 48 6.35 4.92 -4.25
CA LEU A 48 5.69 3.62 -4.22
C LEU A 48 4.16 3.76 -4.28
N ILE A 49 3.60 4.65 -3.49
CA ILE A 49 2.16 4.90 -3.47
C ILE A 49 1.69 5.42 -4.84
N TYR A 50 2.45 6.32 -5.45
CA TYR A 50 2.17 6.83 -6.79
C TYR A 50 2.09 5.70 -7.82
N HIS A 51 3.04 4.77 -7.82
CA HIS A 51 3.04 3.62 -8.71
C HIS A 51 1.87 2.66 -8.43
N CYS A 52 1.50 2.47 -7.19
CA CYS A 52 0.33 1.65 -6.83
C CYS A 52 -0.96 2.21 -7.40
N ILE A 53 -1.13 3.51 -7.38
CA ILE A 53 -2.35 4.18 -7.85
C ILE A 53 -2.38 4.25 -9.38
N ASN A 54 -1.25 4.52 -10.03
CA ASN A 54 -1.21 4.84 -11.46
C ASN A 54 -0.74 3.70 -12.35
N ASP A 55 0.15 2.84 -11.89
CA ASP A 55 0.86 1.87 -12.72
C ASP A 55 0.63 0.41 -12.33
N SER A 56 -0.21 0.14 -11.34
CA SER A 56 -0.45 -1.21 -10.87
C SER A 56 -1.41 -1.98 -11.78
N ILE A 57 -1.18 -3.29 -11.88
CA ILE A 57 -2.08 -4.21 -12.61
C ILE A 57 -3.41 -4.34 -11.88
N ILE A 58 -3.37 -4.33 -10.55
CA ILE A 58 -4.55 -4.35 -9.70
C ILE A 58 -4.76 -2.92 -9.21
N HIS A 59 -5.90 -2.33 -9.56
CA HIS A 59 -6.21 -0.97 -9.18
C HIS A 59 -6.34 -0.84 -7.66
N ILE A 60 -5.54 0.05 -7.09
CA ILE A 60 -5.57 0.41 -5.67
C ILE A 60 -5.83 1.90 -5.57
N GLU A 61 -6.79 2.28 -4.76
CA GLU A 61 -7.07 3.68 -4.46
C GLU A 61 -6.35 4.12 -3.19
N ILE A 62 -6.09 5.41 -3.08
CA ILE A 62 -5.39 5.97 -1.90
C ILE A 62 -6.15 5.69 -0.60
N CYS A 63 -7.47 5.66 -0.63
CA CYS A 63 -8.29 5.34 0.53
C CYS A 63 -8.09 3.90 1.02
N ASP A 64 -7.81 2.96 0.13
CA ASP A 64 -7.52 1.57 0.50
C ASP A 64 -6.23 1.50 1.32
N ILE A 65 -5.22 2.23 0.89
CA ILE A 65 -3.93 2.30 1.58
C ILE A 65 -4.10 3.00 2.94
N ASP A 66 -4.80 4.13 2.96
CA ASP A 66 -5.04 4.89 4.19
C ASP A 66 -5.79 4.05 5.24
N ASN A 67 -6.79 3.28 4.81
CA ASN A 67 -7.56 2.42 5.71
C ASN A 67 -6.77 1.22 6.24
N CYS A 68 -5.75 0.79 5.51
CA CYS A 68 -4.88 -0.30 5.93
C CYS A 68 -3.99 0.09 7.11
N PHE A 69 -3.46 1.31 7.09
CA PHE A 69 -2.51 1.79 8.08
C PHE A 69 -3.18 2.54 9.24
N SER A 70 -2.66 2.31 10.45
CA SER A 70 -3.13 2.94 11.67
C SER A 70 -2.49 4.31 11.89
N ASP A 71 -3.19 5.22 12.58
CA ASP A 71 -2.64 6.52 12.98
C ASP A 71 -1.63 6.40 14.14
N ALA A 72 -1.61 5.28 14.85
CA ALA A 72 -0.83 5.10 16.07
C ALA A 72 0.58 4.57 15.87
N ALA A 73 0.98 4.26 14.64
CA ALA A 73 2.28 3.66 14.37
C ALA A 73 2.94 4.29 13.15
N GLU A 74 4.28 4.32 13.17
CA GLU A 74 5.08 4.84 12.08
C GLU A 74 5.13 3.85 10.92
N ILE A 75 5.04 4.35 9.69
CA ILE A 75 5.16 3.56 8.47
C ILE A 75 6.62 3.61 8.00
N GLU A 76 7.20 2.46 7.74
CA GLU A 76 8.57 2.33 7.24
C GLU A 76 8.56 1.73 5.82
N TYR A 77 9.51 2.16 5.00
CA TYR A 77 9.70 1.64 3.65
C TYR A 77 10.89 0.68 3.60
N PHE A 78 10.72 -0.43 2.90
CA PHE A 78 11.79 -1.39 2.64
C PHE A 78 11.74 -1.85 1.19
N GLU A 79 12.92 -2.14 0.64
CA GLU A 79 13.11 -2.66 -0.71
C GLU A 79 14.07 -3.83 -0.68
N PHE A 80 13.70 -4.92 -1.34
CA PHE A 80 14.50 -6.12 -1.41
C PHE A 80 14.47 -6.69 -2.83
N ASN A 81 15.52 -7.42 -3.21
CA ASN A 81 15.58 -8.11 -4.49
C ASN A 81 14.86 -9.45 -4.46
N THR A 82 14.73 -10.06 -3.29
CA THR A 82 14.06 -11.35 -3.09
C THR A 82 13.31 -11.37 -1.76
N VAL A 83 12.36 -12.30 -1.63
CA VAL A 83 11.65 -12.52 -0.37
C VAL A 83 12.60 -13.02 0.72
N GLU A 84 13.56 -13.83 0.34
CA GLU A 84 14.57 -14.38 1.26
C GLU A 84 15.35 -13.27 1.98
N GLU A 85 15.62 -12.17 1.29
CA GLU A 85 16.30 -11.00 1.88
C GLU A 85 15.42 -10.28 2.91
N ALA A 86 14.10 -10.33 2.74
CA ALA A 86 13.15 -9.69 3.65
C ALA A 86 12.95 -10.48 4.96
N GLU A 87 13.08 -11.80 4.91
CA GLU A 87 12.79 -12.68 6.04
C GLU A 87 13.56 -12.35 7.33
N PRO A 88 14.89 -12.09 7.29
CA PRO A 88 15.63 -11.75 8.50
C PRO A 88 15.14 -10.47 9.17
N LEU A 89 14.79 -9.47 8.39
CA LEU A 89 14.22 -8.21 8.90
C LEU A 89 12.90 -8.45 9.62
N LEU A 90 12.00 -9.20 8.99
CA LEU A 90 10.69 -9.49 9.54
C LEU A 90 10.79 -10.33 10.82
N SER A 91 11.69 -11.30 10.85
CA SER A 91 11.94 -12.11 12.05
C SER A 91 12.49 -11.28 13.19
N LYS A 92 13.37 -10.32 12.89
CA LYS A 92 13.99 -9.45 13.89
C LYS A 92 13.00 -8.40 14.44
N ARG A 93 12.22 -7.79 13.58
CA ARG A 93 11.31 -6.71 13.95
C ARG A 93 10.02 -7.20 14.58
N GLY A 94 9.65 -8.43 14.30
CA GLY A 94 8.50 -9.08 14.92
C GLY A 94 7.17 -8.83 14.20
N PRO A 95 6.05 -8.90 14.93
CA PRO A 95 4.73 -8.90 14.29
C PRO A 95 4.43 -7.63 13.49
N ILE A 96 3.82 -7.83 12.33
CA ILE A 96 3.38 -6.75 11.44
C ILE A 96 1.96 -6.35 11.82
N LYS A 97 1.73 -5.04 11.91
CA LYS A 97 0.41 -4.47 12.15
C LYS A 97 -0.34 -4.20 10.85
N ALA A 98 0.37 -3.66 9.86
CA ALA A 98 -0.18 -3.36 8.54
C ALA A 98 0.93 -3.44 7.50
N LEU A 99 0.57 -3.88 6.30
CA LEU A 99 1.53 -4.15 5.23
C LEU A 99 0.95 -3.83 3.86
N LEU A 100 1.67 -3.01 3.10
CA LEU A 100 1.49 -2.87 1.66
C LEU A 100 2.69 -3.54 0.98
N VAL A 101 2.43 -4.55 0.18
CA VAL A 101 3.46 -5.26 -0.60
C VAL A 101 3.27 -4.96 -2.07
N VAL A 102 4.32 -4.49 -2.72
CA VAL A 102 4.32 -4.27 -4.16
C VAL A 102 5.41 -5.14 -4.77
N ILE A 103 5.00 -6.05 -5.63
CA ILE A 103 5.90 -6.94 -6.34
C ILE A 103 6.11 -6.40 -7.74
N SER A 104 7.37 -6.22 -8.10
CA SER A 104 7.77 -5.74 -9.41
C SER A 104 8.23 -6.89 -10.28
N ALA A 105 7.48 -7.15 -11.34
CA ALA A 105 7.90 -8.09 -12.36
C ALA A 105 8.47 -7.32 -13.56
N GLY A 106 9.60 -7.78 -14.10
CA GLY A 106 10.10 -7.30 -15.38
C GLY A 106 9.07 -7.52 -16.49
N LYS A 107 9.22 -6.79 -17.60
CA LYS A 107 8.27 -6.81 -18.72
C LYS A 107 7.97 -8.20 -19.27
N ASP A 108 8.89 -9.15 -19.12
CA ASP A 108 8.79 -10.49 -19.67
C ASP A 108 8.47 -11.57 -18.63
N ASP A 109 8.39 -11.19 -17.35
CA ASP A 109 8.12 -12.10 -16.24
C ASP A 109 6.72 -11.86 -15.68
N GLU A 110 5.75 -12.64 -16.16
CA GLU A 110 4.44 -12.66 -15.55
C GLU A 110 4.51 -13.44 -14.23
N LEU A 111 4.30 -12.73 -13.13
CA LEU A 111 4.13 -13.37 -11.83
C LEU A 111 2.79 -14.11 -11.80
N THR A 112 2.85 -15.37 -11.44
CA THR A 112 1.63 -16.14 -11.20
C THR A 112 1.03 -15.79 -9.84
N MET A 113 -0.27 -15.97 -9.68
CA MET A 113 -0.95 -15.79 -8.40
C MET A 113 -0.35 -16.69 -7.31
N LEU A 114 0.16 -17.87 -7.70
CA LEU A 114 0.82 -18.78 -6.79
C LEU A 114 2.12 -18.19 -6.22
N GLU A 115 2.92 -17.56 -7.07
CA GLU A 115 4.16 -16.89 -6.65
C GLU A 115 3.90 -15.74 -5.69
N VAL A 116 2.86 -14.94 -5.95
CA VAL A 116 2.42 -13.87 -5.05
C VAL A 116 1.98 -14.45 -3.71
N HIS A 117 1.16 -15.48 -3.75
CA HIS A 117 0.66 -16.15 -2.55
C HIS A 117 1.79 -16.73 -1.69
N ASP A 118 2.75 -17.41 -2.31
CA ASP A 118 3.93 -17.95 -1.62
C ASP A 118 4.76 -16.84 -0.97
N CYS A 119 4.94 -15.72 -1.67
CA CYS A 119 5.64 -14.55 -1.13
C CYS A 119 4.96 -14.03 0.14
N LEU A 120 3.64 -13.84 0.10
CA LEU A 120 2.87 -13.33 1.24
C LEU A 120 2.88 -14.30 2.43
N ILE A 121 2.77 -15.60 2.18
CA ILE A 121 2.85 -16.64 3.23
C ILE A 121 4.23 -16.63 3.88
N ARG A 122 5.29 -16.52 3.12
CA ARG A 122 6.66 -16.48 3.65
C ARG A 122 6.89 -15.25 4.53
N MET A 123 6.40 -14.10 4.11
CA MET A 123 6.49 -12.87 4.89
C MET A 123 5.73 -12.96 6.20
N GLU A 124 4.52 -13.48 6.14
CA GLU A 124 3.66 -13.71 7.31
C GLU A 124 4.32 -14.68 8.31
N SER A 125 4.84 -15.79 7.80
CA SER A 125 5.56 -16.78 8.59
C SER A 125 6.81 -16.20 9.24
N ALA A 126 7.59 -15.42 8.50
CA ALA A 126 8.80 -14.78 9.01
C ALA A 126 8.49 -13.76 10.11
N SER A 127 7.37 -13.06 10.02
CA SER A 127 6.94 -12.10 11.05
C SER A 127 6.46 -12.76 12.33
N GLY A 128 6.18 -14.07 12.31
CA GLY A 128 5.73 -14.85 13.47
C GLY A 128 4.26 -14.73 13.82
N GLN A 129 3.48 -14.02 13.00
CA GLN A 129 2.06 -13.85 13.25
C GLN A 129 1.28 -13.74 11.94
N LYS A 130 0.09 -14.32 11.93
CA LYS A 130 -0.84 -14.20 10.81
C LYS A 130 -1.36 -12.76 10.69
N LEU A 131 -1.31 -12.21 9.47
CA LEU A 131 -1.85 -10.90 9.16
C LEU A 131 -3.36 -10.94 9.05
N ASP A 132 -4.01 -9.93 9.62
CA ASP A 132 -5.43 -9.68 9.39
C ASP A 132 -5.60 -9.29 7.91
N PRO A 133 -6.55 -9.91 7.16
CA PRO A 133 -6.79 -9.56 5.76
C PRO A 133 -7.06 -8.07 5.52
N ASP A 134 -7.67 -7.37 6.47
CA ASP A 134 -7.94 -5.94 6.38
C ASP A 134 -6.68 -5.08 6.51
N LYS A 135 -5.58 -5.67 6.96
CA LYS A 135 -4.29 -4.99 7.18
C LYS A 135 -3.23 -5.40 6.17
N LEU A 136 -3.61 -6.07 5.11
CA LEU A 136 -2.72 -6.48 4.03
C LEU A 136 -3.26 -6.00 2.70
N ILE A 137 -2.45 -5.22 1.99
CA ILE A 137 -2.70 -4.86 0.59
C ILE A 137 -1.50 -5.33 -0.22
N TRP A 138 -1.75 -5.89 -1.37
CA TRP A 138 -0.70 -6.25 -2.31
C TRP A 138 -1.02 -5.75 -3.71
N SER A 139 0.01 -5.48 -4.47
CA SER A 139 -0.10 -5.06 -5.85
C SER A 139 1.10 -5.52 -6.66
N GLN A 140 0.96 -5.43 -7.97
CA GLN A 140 2.02 -5.75 -8.92
C GLN A 140 2.19 -4.58 -9.87
N ILE A 141 3.43 -4.16 -10.08
CA ILE A 141 3.78 -3.14 -11.07
C ILE A 141 4.72 -3.73 -12.12
N GLN A 142 4.48 -3.37 -13.40
CA GLN A 142 5.27 -3.90 -14.52
C GLN A 142 6.56 -3.14 -14.77
N LYS A 143 6.65 -1.91 -14.32
CA LYS A 143 7.82 -1.05 -14.49
C LYS A 143 8.34 -0.67 -13.13
N ALA A 144 9.19 -1.49 -12.56
CA ALA A 144 9.84 -1.01 -11.39
C ALA A 144 11.19 -0.41 -11.72
N PRO A 145 11.52 0.65 -11.04
CA PRO A 145 12.89 0.90 -10.71
C PRO A 145 13.45 -0.31 -9.97
N VAL A 146 14.73 -0.39 -9.86
CA VAL A 146 15.51 -1.44 -9.22
C VAL A 146 14.82 -2.03 -7.99
N GLY A 147 14.69 -3.36 -7.93
CA GLY A 147 14.13 -4.07 -6.79
C GLY A 147 12.87 -4.86 -7.13
N TYR A 148 12.79 -6.06 -6.60
CA TYR A 148 11.68 -6.98 -6.82
C TYR A 148 10.52 -6.77 -5.85
N LEU A 149 10.84 -6.47 -4.60
CA LEU A 149 9.89 -6.38 -3.50
C LEU A 149 9.97 -5.02 -2.82
N HIS A 150 8.86 -4.32 -2.83
CA HIS A 150 8.73 -3.03 -2.13
C HIS A 150 7.66 -3.13 -1.07
N MET A 151 7.91 -2.56 0.10
CA MET A 151 6.98 -2.66 1.23
C MET A 151 6.84 -1.36 1.97
N LEU A 152 5.60 -1.04 2.34
CA LEU A 152 5.31 -0.13 3.43
C LEU A 152 4.82 -0.95 4.62
N VAL A 153 5.45 -0.81 5.75
CA VAL A 153 5.20 -1.66 6.93
C VAL A 153 4.99 -0.83 8.17
N GLN A 154 3.95 -1.17 8.93
CA GLN A 154 3.81 -0.80 10.33
C GLN A 154 4.02 -2.04 11.17
N PHE A 155 4.98 -1.99 12.08
CA PHE A 155 5.19 -3.07 13.05
C PHE A 155 4.35 -2.84 14.30
N LYS A 156 3.93 -3.90 14.94
CA LYS A 156 3.28 -3.81 16.24
C LYS A 156 4.27 -3.30 17.26
N VAL A 157 3.83 -2.38 18.11
CA VAL A 157 4.63 -1.96 19.24
C VAL A 157 4.63 -3.10 20.25
N ILE A 158 5.79 -3.68 20.48
CA ILE A 158 5.97 -4.67 21.54
C ILE A 158 6.05 -3.86 22.85
N GLN A 159 5.01 -3.97 23.66
CA GLN A 159 5.09 -3.49 25.04
C GLN A 159 5.98 -4.49 25.79
N GLU A 160 7.21 -4.10 26.06
CA GLU A 160 8.03 -4.86 27.00
C GLU A 160 7.29 -4.92 28.33
N PRO A 161 7.14 -6.14 28.93
CA PRO A 161 6.57 -6.21 30.26
C PRO A 161 7.43 -5.37 31.19
N LEU A 162 6.77 -4.48 31.96
CA LEU A 162 7.42 -3.70 33.00
C LEU A 162 8.29 -4.64 33.82
N GLN A 163 9.60 -4.46 33.71
CA GLN A 163 10.53 -5.13 34.61
C GLN A 163 10.43 -4.46 35.99
N LEU A 164 9.71 -5.11 36.81
CA LEU A 164 9.68 -4.76 38.24
C LEU A 164 10.89 -5.37 38.96
#